data_ccd77eae9e4740ea776ee4925614f577
#
_entry.id   ccd77eae9e4740ea776ee4925614f577
#
_cell.length_a   1.000
_cell.length_b   1.000
_cell.length_c   1.000
_cell.angle_alpha   90.00
_cell.angle_beta   90.00
_cell.angle_gamma   90.00
#
_symmetry.space_group_name_H-M   'P 1'
#
loop_
_entity.id
_entity.type
_entity.pdbx_description
1 polymer ?
#
loop_
_entity_poly.entity_id
_entity_poly.type
_entity_poly.pdbx_seq_one_letter_code
_entity_poly.pdbx_strand_id
1 'polypeptide(L)'
;MDKNTTESTINELFKEIDPITFSKLINVIDVDKYIKKLTAYKFLQLCIIAQLNELESLTKLAKHLKDKEELQTYLEFDAISTSQLSRKLGQLSPQLFEKVFKYLVLKIQGQMKNAPIIRNIGRLLVIDSTTMSMSLSQYPWATFRKTKAGVRLHLKVVVTKDITVPDQGIILPAKHADRTQMDELIEIDPNAIYLFDRGYVDYKQFDRLCREGVRFITRLKKNAEIEVLSERIPNPERLIYRDQIVILGNDRNHTKMTHPLRLIETVDSEGNPVIIITNCFDLSAEEIADLYRYRWKIETFFKWMKQHLKIKRFYGKSQNAVYNQIWIALITYCLQAMLQLKVNHDGPLLEIKRTLQNLLFKGFDCFVRSLFKKPIRTSNGRKKYHWEKDFETIVYQFEEGEVEHLDNLVYDPMFL
;
A
#
# COMPACT_ATOMS: atom_id res chain seq x y z
N MET A 1 -32.35 14.55 -30.85
CA MET A 1 -31.47 15.18 -29.82
C MET A 1 -31.11 14.07 -28.82
N ASP A 2 -30.02 13.38 -29.09
CA ASP A 2 -29.49 12.41 -28.17
C ASP A 2 -28.98 13.12 -26.92
N LYS A 3 -29.68 12.94 -25.81
CA LYS A 3 -29.15 13.29 -24.50
C LYS A 3 -27.97 12.34 -24.25
N ASN A 4 -26.77 12.83 -24.47
CA ASN A 4 -25.57 12.21 -23.93
C ASN A 4 -25.76 12.08 -22.41
N THR A 5 -26.27 10.94 -21.98
CA THR A 5 -26.36 10.58 -20.56
C THR A 5 -24.93 10.32 -20.10
N THR A 6 -24.26 11.35 -19.61
CA THR A 6 -22.95 11.22 -19.00
C THR A 6 -23.05 10.22 -17.88
N GLU A 7 -22.27 9.14 -17.95
CA GLU A 7 -22.23 8.09 -16.93
C GLU A 7 -21.94 8.71 -15.56
N SER A 8 -22.58 8.23 -14.50
CA SER A 8 -22.35 8.75 -13.16
C SER A 8 -20.95 8.37 -12.65
N THR A 9 -20.36 9.21 -11.81
CA THR A 9 -19.03 8.95 -11.23
C THR A 9 -18.96 7.64 -10.47
N ILE A 10 -20.04 7.23 -9.79
CA ILE A 10 -20.11 5.97 -9.07
C ILE A 10 -20.10 4.78 -10.05
N ASN A 11 -20.79 4.86 -11.16
CA ASN A 11 -20.76 3.79 -12.18
C ASN A 11 -19.36 3.66 -12.78
N GLU A 12 -18.72 4.78 -13.06
CA GLU A 12 -17.34 4.78 -13.55
C GLU A 12 -16.36 4.19 -12.53
N LEU A 13 -16.52 4.47 -11.23
CA LEU A 13 -15.71 3.90 -10.16
C LEU A 13 -15.82 2.39 -10.09
N PHE A 14 -17.03 1.83 -10.27
CA PHE A 14 -17.28 0.39 -10.17
C PHE A 14 -17.24 -0.34 -11.52
N LYS A 15 -16.90 0.33 -12.61
CA LYS A 15 -16.92 -0.23 -13.97
C LYS A 15 -16.11 -1.50 -14.13
N GLU A 16 -14.93 -1.56 -13.53
CA GLU A 16 -14.02 -2.71 -13.64
C GLU A 16 -14.44 -3.90 -12.78
N ILE A 17 -15.32 -3.69 -11.82
CA ILE A 17 -15.92 -4.73 -10.98
C ILE A 17 -17.45 -4.68 -11.04
N ASP A 18 -18.01 -4.54 -12.26
CA ASP A 18 -19.45 -4.58 -12.46
C ASP A 18 -20.07 -5.91 -11.96
N PRO A 19 -21.41 -5.99 -11.80
CA PRO A 19 -22.06 -7.19 -11.25
C PRO A 19 -21.72 -8.48 -11.98
N ILE A 20 -21.54 -8.45 -13.30
CA ILE A 20 -21.23 -9.62 -14.12
C ILE A 20 -19.80 -10.09 -13.83
N THR A 21 -18.85 -9.17 -13.85
CA THR A 21 -17.44 -9.43 -13.53
C THR A 21 -17.30 -9.94 -12.10
N PHE A 22 -17.95 -9.28 -11.13
CA PHE A 22 -17.93 -9.72 -9.74
C PHE A 22 -18.50 -11.14 -9.59
N SER A 23 -19.61 -11.46 -10.24
CA SER A 23 -20.22 -12.80 -10.21
C SER A 23 -19.29 -13.89 -10.75
N LYS A 24 -18.56 -13.60 -11.82
CA LYS A 24 -17.57 -14.53 -12.39
C LYS A 24 -16.40 -14.80 -11.45
N LEU A 25 -15.97 -13.77 -10.70
CA LEU A 25 -14.82 -13.88 -9.78
C LEU A 25 -15.12 -14.74 -8.54
N ILE A 26 -16.37 -14.73 -8.04
CA ILE A 26 -16.67 -15.22 -6.69
C ILE A 26 -17.68 -16.38 -6.62
N ASN A 27 -18.16 -16.90 -7.69
CA ASN A 27 -19.23 -17.92 -7.69
C ASN A 27 -20.41 -17.54 -6.76
N VAL A 28 -21.11 -16.46 -7.12
CA VAL A 28 -22.14 -15.80 -6.29
C VAL A 28 -23.28 -16.72 -5.82
N ILE A 29 -23.53 -17.82 -6.54
CA ILE A 29 -24.67 -18.73 -6.28
C ILE A 29 -24.62 -19.24 -4.83
N ASP A 30 -23.44 -19.55 -4.30
CA ASP A 30 -23.30 -20.08 -2.94
C ASP A 30 -23.26 -18.96 -1.88
N VAL A 31 -22.72 -17.79 -2.24
CA VAL A 31 -22.48 -16.67 -1.31
C VAL A 31 -23.76 -15.90 -1.01
N ASP A 32 -24.63 -15.73 -2.00
CA ASP A 32 -25.84 -14.92 -1.91
C ASP A 32 -27.13 -15.77 -2.01
N LYS A 33 -27.02 -17.09 -1.81
CA LYS A 33 -28.19 -17.97 -1.79
C LYS A 33 -29.25 -17.47 -0.77
N TYR A 34 -30.44 -17.24 -1.23
CA TYR A 34 -31.57 -16.68 -0.45
C TYR A 34 -31.41 -15.24 0.03
N ILE A 35 -30.38 -14.49 -0.43
CA ILE A 35 -30.17 -13.10 -0.05
C ILE A 35 -30.78 -12.18 -1.11
N LYS A 36 -31.84 -11.45 -0.74
CA LYS A 36 -32.54 -10.53 -1.65
C LYS A 36 -32.02 -9.09 -1.58
N LYS A 37 -31.62 -8.61 -0.41
CA LYS A 37 -31.34 -7.17 -0.15
C LYS A 37 -29.87 -6.85 -0.16
N LEU A 38 -29.09 -7.43 0.75
CA LEU A 38 -27.66 -7.15 0.91
C LEU A 38 -26.81 -8.26 0.30
N THR A 39 -26.71 -8.27 -1.02
CA THR A 39 -25.81 -9.20 -1.73
C THR A 39 -24.34 -8.90 -1.40
N ALA A 40 -23.43 -9.82 -1.67
CA ALA A 40 -21.99 -9.61 -1.47
C ALA A 40 -21.48 -8.42 -2.30
N TYR A 41 -22.01 -8.23 -3.50
CA TYR A 41 -21.66 -7.08 -4.34
C TYR A 41 -22.14 -5.75 -3.75
N LYS A 42 -23.41 -5.63 -3.39
CA LYS A 42 -23.97 -4.42 -2.73
C LYS A 42 -23.26 -4.13 -1.41
N PHE A 43 -22.90 -5.19 -0.66
CA PHE A 43 -22.08 -5.04 0.56
C PHE A 43 -20.69 -4.48 0.27
N LEU A 44 -19.99 -4.98 -0.76
CA LEU A 44 -18.69 -4.44 -1.18
C LEU A 44 -18.82 -2.96 -1.55
N GLN A 45 -19.78 -2.58 -2.38
CA GLN A 45 -20.04 -1.20 -2.78
C GLN A 45 -20.27 -0.29 -1.55
N LEU A 46 -21.12 -0.74 -0.62
CA LEU A 46 -21.42 0.01 0.59
C LEU A 46 -20.19 0.19 1.48
N CYS A 47 -19.33 -0.83 1.60
CA CYS A 47 -18.09 -0.75 2.36
C CYS A 47 -17.04 0.15 1.68
N ILE A 48 -16.93 0.15 0.35
CA ILE A 48 -16.07 1.08 -0.39
C ILE A 48 -16.53 2.51 -0.16
N ILE A 49 -17.82 2.78 -0.24
CA ILE A 49 -18.39 4.11 0.05
C ILE A 49 -18.10 4.52 1.49
N ALA A 50 -18.16 3.58 2.45
CA ALA A 50 -17.79 3.84 3.84
C ALA A 50 -16.30 4.23 3.97
N GLN A 51 -15.41 3.57 3.24
CA GLN A 51 -13.97 3.89 3.22
C GLN A 51 -13.72 5.27 2.58
N LEU A 52 -14.36 5.56 1.46
CA LEU A 52 -14.25 6.87 0.80
C LEU A 52 -14.70 8.01 1.74
N ASN A 53 -15.83 7.85 2.43
CA ASN A 53 -16.39 8.84 3.34
C ASN A 53 -15.83 8.77 4.77
N GLU A 54 -14.82 7.96 5.01
CA GLU A 54 -14.15 7.81 6.30
C GLU A 54 -15.10 7.50 7.47
N LEU A 55 -16.16 6.73 7.22
CA LEU A 55 -17.13 6.38 8.25
C LEU A 55 -16.49 5.46 9.29
N GLU A 56 -16.62 5.82 10.57
CA GLU A 56 -15.85 5.18 11.65
C GLU A 56 -16.51 3.93 12.23
N SER A 57 -17.79 3.65 11.87
CA SER A 57 -18.53 2.52 12.40
C SER A 57 -19.63 2.05 11.47
N LEU A 58 -20.05 0.79 11.64
CA LEU A 58 -21.21 0.25 10.92
C LEU A 58 -22.52 0.99 11.25
N THR A 59 -22.62 1.58 12.45
CA THR A 59 -23.75 2.44 12.83
C THR A 59 -23.78 3.71 12.00
N LYS A 60 -22.61 4.38 11.83
CA LYS A 60 -22.50 5.55 10.96
C LYS A 60 -22.80 5.17 9.49
N LEU A 61 -22.37 3.99 9.05
CA LEU A 61 -22.67 3.49 7.72
C LEU A 61 -24.16 3.23 7.50
N ALA A 62 -24.83 2.58 8.44
CA ALA A 62 -26.28 2.36 8.37
C ALA A 62 -27.07 3.68 8.37
N LYS A 63 -26.63 4.66 9.18
CA LYS A 63 -27.19 6.01 9.17
C LYS A 63 -26.94 6.73 7.85
N HIS A 64 -25.71 6.69 7.33
CA HIS A 64 -25.35 7.33 6.07
C HIS A 64 -26.22 6.82 4.90
N LEU A 65 -26.48 5.51 4.84
CA LEU A 65 -27.39 4.93 3.86
C LEU A 65 -28.81 5.50 4.03
N LYS A 66 -29.31 5.56 5.27
CA LYS A 66 -30.67 6.06 5.56
C LYS A 66 -30.85 7.54 5.20
N ASP A 67 -29.79 8.33 5.35
CA ASP A 67 -29.82 9.79 5.14
C ASP A 67 -29.53 10.21 3.68
N LYS A 68 -29.18 9.28 2.76
CA LYS A 68 -28.75 9.57 1.38
C LYS A 68 -29.62 8.87 0.34
N GLU A 69 -30.60 9.58 -0.22
CA GLU A 69 -31.53 9.04 -1.24
C GLU A 69 -30.80 8.56 -2.50
N GLU A 70 -29.75 9.29 -2.94
CA GLU A 70 -28.95 8.90 -4.10
C GLU A 70 -28.28 7.54 -3.88
N LEU A 71 -27.82 7.26 -2.66
CA LEU A 71 -27.21 5.97 -2.28
C LEU A 71 -28.26 4.85 -2.19
N GLN A 72 -29.44 5.15 -1.66
CA GLN A 72 -30.56 4.22 -1.60
C GLN A 72 -31.01 3.80 -3.01
N THR A 73 -31.19 4.76 -3.88
CA THR A 73 -31.55 4.54 -5.28
C THR A 73 -30.49 3.69 -5.99
N TYR A 74 -29.21 4.00 -5.79
CA TYR A 74 -28.11 3.25 -6.40
C TYR A 74 -28.02 1.81 -5.91
N LEU A 75 -28.22 1.57 -4.62
CA LEU A 75 -28.18 0.23 -4.01
C LEU A 75 -29.52 -0.52 -4.05
N GLU A 76 -30.61 0.16 -4.47
CA GLU A 76 -31.98 -0.39 -4.53
C GLU A 76 -32.51 -0.87 -3.17
N PHE A 77 -32.15 -0.18 -2.08
CA PHE A 77 -32.73 -0.38 -0.75
C PHE A 77 -32.50 0.81 0.20
N ASP A 78 -33.46 1.08 1.09
CA ASP A 78 -33.55 2.29 1.88
C ASP A 78 -32.77 2.23 3.21
N ALA A 79 -32.68 1.06 3.80
CA ALA A 79 -32.08 0.90 5.11
C ALA A 79 -31.53 -0.51 5.33
N ILE A 80 -30.54 -0.60 6.19
CA ILE A 80 -29.95 -1.87 6.64
C ILE A 80 -29.58 -1.74 8.14
N SER A 81 -29.77 -2.79 8.91
CA SER A 81 -29.39 -2.75 10.32
C SER A 81 -27.88 -2.95 10.51
N THR A 82 -27.33 -2.35 11.55
CA THR A 82 -25.93 -2.55 11.96
C THR A 82 -25.61 -4.03 12.19
N SER A 83 -26.58 -4.80 12.72
CA SER A 83 -26.41 -6.24 12.97
C SER A 83 -26.30 -7.04 11.66
N GLN A 84 -27.05 -6.67 10.61
CA GLN A 84 -26.95 -7.30 9.30
C GLN A 84 -25.62 -7.00 8.64
N LEU A 85 -25.14 -5.75 8.70
CA LEU A 85 -23.82 -5.35 8.22
C LEU A 85 -22.70 -6.12 8.94
N SER A 86 -22.77 -6.19 10.27
CA SER A 86 -21.78 -6.91 11.09
C SER A 86 -21.74 -8.40 10.78
N ARG A 87 -22.92 -9.03 10.64
CA ARG A 87 -23.04 -10.44 10.25
C ARG A 87 -22.43 -10.68 8.88
N LYS A 88 -22.81 -9.91 7.87
CA LYS A 88 -22.29 -10.04 6.50
C LYS A 88 -20.78 -9.88 6.48
N LEU A 89 -20.22 -8.88 7.18
CA LEU A 89 -18.77 -8.64 7.28
C LEU A 89 -18.02 -9.84 7.89
N GLY A 90 -18.59 -10.48 8.91
CA GLY A 90 -17.95 -11.63 9.57
C GLY A 90 -18.16 -12.98 8.87
N GLN A 91 -19.20 -13.11 8.07
CA GLN A 91 -19.55 -14.37 7.39
C GLN A 91 -18.88 -14.53 6.03
N LEU A 92 -18.67 -13.42 5.30
CA LEU A 92 -17.99 -13.48 4.01
C LEU A 92 -16.54 -13.96 4.17
N SER A 93 -16.15 -14.90 3.33
CA SER A 93 -14.76 -15.39 3.29
C SER A 93 -13.83 -14.28 2.78
N PRO A 94 -12.69 -14.03 3.43
CA PRO A 94 -11.70 -13.05 2.97
C PRO A 94 -11.15 -13.32 1.58
N GLN A 95 -11.07 -14.60 1.18
CA GLN A 95 -10.64 -15.03 -0.15
C GLN A 95 -11.50 -14.45 -1.29
N LEU A 96 -12.74 -14.10 -0.98
CA LEU A 96 -13.63 -13.44 -1.93
C LEU A 96 -13.07 -12.08 -2.33
N PHE A 97 -12.76 -11.23 -1.35
CA PHE A 97 -12.21 -9.90 -1.61
C PHE A 97 -10.76 -9.94 -2.08
N GLU A 98 -9.98 -10.93 -1.65
CA GLU A 98 -8.66 -11.19 -2.18
C GLU A 98 -8.69 -11.45 -3.70
N LYS A 99 -9.63 -12.25 -4.18
CA LYS A 99 -9.81 -12.50 -5.63
C LYS A 99 -10.15 -11.22 -6.39
N VAL A 100 -11.04 -10.38 -5.83
CA VAL A 100 -11.39 -9.08 -6.42
C VAL A 100 -10.16 -8.16 -6.45
N PHE A 101 -9.39 -8.12 -5.37
CA PHE A 101 -8.15 -7.35 -5.30
C PHE A 101 -7.16 -7.80 -6.38
N LYS A 102 -6.86 -9.10 -6.47
CA LYS A 102 -5.95 -9.66 -7.48
C LYS A 102 -6.40 -9.34 -8.91
N TYR A 103 -7.68 -9.40 -9.17
CA TYR A 103 -8.23 -9.01 -10.47
C TYR A 103 -7.96 -7.54 -10.81
N LEU A 104 -8.23 -6.62 -9.86
CA LEU A 104 -7.96 -5.20 -10.06
C LEU A 104 -6.48 -4.90 -10.25
N VAL A 105 -5.60 -5.59 -9.52
CA VAL A 105 -4.15 -5.47 -9.70
C VAL A 105 -3.75 -5.81 -11.14
N LEU A 106 -4.23 -6.92 -11.69
CA LEU A 106 -3.95 -7.30 -13.08
C LEU A 106 -4.45 -6.24 -14.08
N LYS A 107 -5.63 -5.66 -13.82
CA LYS A 107 -6.17 -4.57 -14.66
C LYS A 107 -5.31 -3.32 -14.60
N ILE A 108 -4.87 -2.90 -13.42
CA ILE A 108 -3.99 -1.74 -13.24
C ILE A 108 -2.66 -1.96 -13.97
N GLN A 109 -2.05 -3.12 -13.79
CA GLN A 109 -0.79 -3.46 -14.47
C GLN A 109 -0.93 -3.37 -16.00
N GLY A 110 -2.05 -3.82 -16.55
CA GLY A 110 -2.36 -3.68 -17.97
C GLY A 110 -2.54 -2.22 -18.45
N GLN A 111 -2.93 -1.32 -17.56
CA GLN A 111 -3.10 0.11 -17.86
C GLN A 111 -1.82 0.92 -17.64
N MET A 112 -0.94 0.46 -16.76
CA MET A 112 0.32 1.14 -16.51
C MET A 112 1.19 1.09 -17.77
N LYS A 113 1.48 2.24 -18.36
CA LYS A 113 2.51 2.34 -19.37
C LYS A 113 3.83 1.94 -18.71
N ASN A 114 4.56 1.01 -19.30
CA ASN A 114 5.89 0.59 -18.84
C ASN A 114 6.87 1.78 -18.98
N ALA A 115 6.77 2.75 -18.07
CA ALA A 115 7.77 3.80 -17.94
C ALA A 115 8.78 3.34 -16.88
N PRO A 116 9.96 2.85 -17.28
CA PRO A 116 10.98 2.42 -16.33
C PRO A 116 11.41 3.64 -15.49
N ILE A 117 11.59 3.43 -14.19
CA ILE A 117 12.13 4.46 -13.28
C ILE A 117 13.55 4.84 -13.72
N ILE A 118 14.33 3.85 -14.14
CA ILE A 118 15.66 4.01 -14.71
C ILE A 118 15.66 3.27 -16.06
N ARG A 119 16.34 3.84 -17.07
CA ARG A 119 16.53 3.20 -18.37
C ARG A 119 17.12 1.80 -18.16
N ASN A 120 16.54 0.79 -18.81
CA ASN A 120 16.93 -0.62 -18.75
C ASN A 120 16.57 -1.39 -17.46
N ILE A 121 15.83 -0.79 -16.52
CA ILE A 121 15.24 -1.50 -15.40
C ILE A 121 13.75 -1.69 -15.70
N GLY A 122 13.29 -2.93 -15.68
CA GLY A 122 11.89 -3.26 -15.93
C GLY A 122 10.99 -2.78 -14.78
N ARG A 123 10.55 -3.69 -13.90
CA ARG A 123 9.68 -3.37 -12.78
C ARG A 123 10.48 -3.17 -11.49
N LEU A 124 10.19 -2.11 -10.74
CA LEU A 124 10.68 -1.93 -9.39
C LEU A 124 9.59 -2.37 -8.40
N LEU A 125 9.88 -3.42 -7.66
CA LEU A 125 8.98 -4.05 -6.70
C LEU A 125 9.48 -3.81 -5.29
N VAL A 126 8.63 -3.25 -4.43
CA VAL A 126 8.99 -3.01 -3.03
C VAL A 126 8.17 -3.93 -2.14
N ILE A 127 8.85 -4.66 -1.25
CA ILE A 127 8.22 -5.54 -0.27
C ILE A 127 8.45 -4.97 1.11
N ASP A 128 7.36 -4.81 1.86
CA ASP A 128 7.41 -4.44 3.26
C ASP A 128 6.14 -4.91 4.00
N SER A 129 6.12 -4.74 5.30
CA SER A 129 4.96 -5.10 6.12
C SER A 129 4.54 -3.97 7.04
N THR A 130 3.26 -3.95 7.35
CA THR A 130 2.73 -3.03 8.35
C THR A 130 1.87 -3.77 9.36
N THR A 131 2.05 -3.46 10.64
CA THR A 131 1.27 -4.05 11.74
C THR A 131 0.15 -3.10 12.15
N MET A 132 -1.04 -3.66 12.28
CA MET A 132 -2.20 -3.00 12.88
C MET A 132 -2.38 -3.59 14.27
N SER A 133 -2.00 -2.81 15.29
CA SER A 133 -2.12 -3.21 16.70
C SER A 133 -3.58 -3.13 17.16
N MET A 134 -3.97 -4.12 17.97
CA MET A 134 -5.35 -4.28 18.48
C MET A 134 -5.34 -4.66 19.95
N SER A 135 -6.45 -4.40 20.65
CA SER A 135 -6.65 -4.84 22.03
C SER A 135 -6.77 -6.38 22.11
N LEU A 136 -5.96 -7.01 22.94
CA LEU A 136 -5.98 -8.47 23.12
C LEU A 136 -7.36 -8.97 23.62
N SER A 137 -8.01 -8.21 24.50
CA SER A 137 -9.34 -8.57 25.04
C SER A 137 -10.43 -8.62 23.96
N GLN A 138 -10.29 -7.82 22.90
CA GLN A 138 -11.26 -7.77 21.80
C GLN A 138 -10.92 -8.70 20.64
N TYR A 139 -9.62 -9.03 20.46
CA TYR A 139 -9.11 -9.81 19.33
C TYR A 139 -8.18 -10.95 19.79
N PRO A 140 -8.67 -11.88 20.65
CA PRO A 140 -7.83 -12.95 21.23
C PRO A 140 -7.23 -13.90 20.17
N TRP A 141 -7.87 -14.03 19.01
CA TRP A 141 -7.39 -14.84 17.89
C TRP A 141 -6.12 -14.28 17.24
N ALA A 142 -5.84 -12.97 17.38
CA ALA A 142 -4.69 -12.28 16.79
C ALA A 142 -3.57 -12.02 17.79
N THR A 143 -3.40 -12.87 18.81
CA THR A 143 -2.35 -12.72 19.83
C THR A 143 -0.97 -12.61 19.18
N PHE A 144 -0.23 -11.56 19.55
CA PHE A 144 1.08 -11.22 19.00
C PHE A 144 2.16 -11.14 20.08
N ARG A 145 1.82 -10.55 21.23
CA ARG A 145 2.66 -10.47 22.45
C ARG A 145 1.80 -10.79 23.66
N LYS A 146 2.44 -10.98 24.83
CA LYS A 146 1.69 -11.28 26.09
C LYS A 146 0.51 -10.34 26.36
N THR A 147 0.61 -9.07 25.95
CA THR A 147 -0.38 -8.03 26.25
C THR A 147 -1.03 -7.40 25.00
N LYS A 148 -0.65 -7.82 23.78
CA LYS A 148 -1.09 -7.19 22.52
C LYS A 148 -1.55 -8.21 21.50
N ALA A 149 -2.62 -7.87 20.80
CA ALA A 149 -3.04 -8.50 19.56
C ALA A 149 -2.59 -7.64 18.36
N GLY A 150 -2.51 -8.25 17.20
CA GLY A 150 -2.17 -7.51 15.98
C GLY A 150 -2.32 -8.37 14.73
N VAL A 151 -2.65 -7.71 13.64
CA VAL A 151 -2.63 -8.27 12.29
C VAL A 151 -1.55 -7.57 11.48
N ARG A 152 -0.83 -8.33 10.69
CA ARG A 152 0.21 -7.82 9.80
C ARG A 152 -0.22 -8.01 8.37
N LEU A 153 -0.12 -6.93 7.60
CA LEU A 153 -0.25 -6.93 6.15
C LEU A 153 1.17 -6.89 5.57
N HIS A 154 1.57 -7.97 4.92
CA HIS A 154 2.75 -8.00 4.06
C HIS A 154 2.29 -7.63 2.66
N LEU A 155 2.99 -6.70 2.03
CA LEU A 155 2.58 -6.17 0.74
C LEU A 155 3.79 -6.05 -0.20
N LYS A 156 3.59 -6.47 -1.43
CA LYS A 156 4.42 -6.16 -2.57
C LYS A 156 3.75 -5.05 -3.36
N VAL A 157 4.46 -4.00 -3.70
CA VAL A 157 3.96 -2.90 -4.52
C VAL A 157 4.85 -2.69 -5.74
N VAL A 158 4.25 -2.34 -6.86
CA VAL A 158 4.94 -1.81 -8.03
C VAL A 158 5.11 -0.31 -7.83
N VAL A 159 6.34 0.16 -7.95
CA VAL A 159 6.65 1.60 -7.86
C VAL A 159 7.00 2.12 -9.25
N THR A 160 6.38 3.23 -9.63
CA THR A 160 6.74 4.01 -10.81
C THR A 160 7.08 5.45 -10.37
N LYS A 161 7.46 6.30 -11.33
CA LYS A 161 7.66 7.73 -11.06
C LYS A 161 6.41 8.37 -10.43
N ASP A 162 5.24 8.03 -10.96
CA ASP A 162 4.01 8.77 -10.74
C ASP A 162 3.09 8.11 -9.71
N ILE A 163 3.13 6.79 -9.60
CA ILE A 163 2.18 6.05 -8.77
C ILE A 163 2.84 4.84 -8.10
N THR A 164 2.36 4.51 -6.91
CA THR A 164 2.65 3.26 -6.21
C THR A 164 1.38 2.42 -6.17
N VAL A 165 1.43 1.22 -6.71
CA VAL A 165 0.26 0.34 -6.84
C VAL A 165 0.52 -0.98 -6.12
N PRO A 166 -0.40 -1.46 -5.26
CA PRO A 166 -0.27 -2.78 -4.69
C PRO A 166 -0.28 -3.85 -5.77
N ASP A 167 0.55 -4.88 -5.57
CA ASP A 167 0.71 -6.00 -6.49
C ASP A 167 0.23 -7.30 -5.84
N GLN A 168 0.74 -7.62 -4.67
CA GLN A 168 0.37 -8.81 -3.93
C GLN A 168 0.32 -8.52 -2.44
N GLY A 169 -0.65 -9.09 -1.72
CA GLY A 169 -0.79 -8.92 -0.28
C GLY A 169 -1.02 -10.24 0.44
N ILE A 170 -0.50 -10.34 1.67
CA ILE A 170 -0.70 -11.46 2.59
C ILE A 170 -1.11 -10.86 3.95
N ILE A 171 -2.22 -11.34 4.50
CA ILE A 171 -2.74 -10.87 5.78
C ILE A 171 -2.63 -12.01 6.79
N LEU A 172 -1.86 -11.81 7.86
CA LEU A 172 -1.61 -12.81 8.90
C LEU A 172 -1.68 -12.20 10.30
N PRO A 173 -1.89 -13.02 11.36
CA PRO A 173 -1.62 -12.57 12.72
C PRO A 173 -0.16 -12.10 12.86
N ALA A 174 0.06 -10.99 13.58
CA ALA A 174 1.36 -10.32 13.63
C ALA A 174 2.49 -11.12 14.33
N LYS A 175 2.21 -12.32 14.84
CA LYS A 175 3.20 -13.26 15.38
C LYS A 175 4.14 -13.83 14.32
N HIS A 176 3.73 -13.84 13.04
CA HIS A 176 4.55 -14.37 11.95
C HIS A 176 5.65 -13.38 11.57
N ALA A 177 6.88 -13.86 11.41
CA ALA A 177 8.03 -13.03 11.06
C ALA A 177 8.00 -12.65 9.57
N ASP A 178 8.51 -11.45 9.22
CA ASP A 178 8.51 -10.93 7.86
C ASP A 178 9.25 -11.84 6.88
N ARG A 179 10.41 -12.34 7.29
CA ARG A 179 11.25 -13.22 6.46
C ARG A 179 10.53 -14.50 5.97
N THR A 180 9.56 -15.02 6.75
CA THR A 180 8.84 -16.25 6.38
C THR A 180 7.82 -16.04 5.26
N GLN A 181 7.50 -14.80 4.91
CA GLN A 181 6.54 -14.45 3.85
C GLN A 181 7.24 -14.07 2.54
N MET A 182 8.57 -14.05 2.52
CA MET A 182 9.34 -13.62 1.36
C MET A 182 9.11 -14.54 0.15
N ASP A 183 9.02 -15.86 0.40
CA ASP A 183 8.84 -16.86 -0.66
C ASP A 183 7.53 -16.72 -1.41
N GLU A 184 6.47 -16.27 -0.73
CA GLU A 184 5.17 -16.05 -1.37
C GLU A 184 5.11 -14.72 -2.13
N LEU A 185 5.96 -13.74 -1.77
CA LEU A 185 5.93 -12.39 -2.36
C LEU A 185 6.92 -12.23 -3.52
N ILE A 186 7.96 -13.06 -3.59
CA ILE A 186 8.97 -13.01 -4.66
C ILE A 186 8.63 -14.02 -5.74
N GLU A 187 8.52 -13.52 -6.96
CA GLU A 187 8.37 -14.30 -8.18
C GLU A 187 9.65 -14.21 -9.02
N ILE A 188 9.99 -15.25 -9.75
CA ILE A 188 11.15 -15.23 -10.66
C ILE A 188 10.78 -14.39 -11.88
N ASP A 189 11.26 -13.15 -11.90
CA ASP A 189 11.10 -12.22 -13.01
C ASP A 189 12.46 -11.54 -13.30
N PRO A 190 13.13 -11.88 -14.39
CA PRO A 190 14.44 -11.32 -14.74
C PRO A 190 14.38 -9.81 -15.01
N ASN A 191 13.20 -9.26 -15.30
CA ASN A 191 12.98 -7.84 -15.55
C ASN A 191 12.57 -7.06 -14.30
N ALA A 192 12.56 -7.68 -13.14
CA ALA A 192 12.20 -7.04 -11.89
C ALA A 192 13.39 -6.87 -10.95
N ILE A 193 13.40 -5.78 -10.18
CA ILE A 193 14.29 -5.59 -9.05
C ILE A 193 13.42 -5.48 -7.79
N TYR A 194 13.74 -6.28 -6.78
CA TYR A 194 13.05 -6.30 -5.51
C TYR A 194 13.77 -5.44 -4.48
N LEU A 195 13.06 -4.51 -3.87
CA LEU A 195 13.54 -3.74 -2.71
C LEU A 195 12.84 -4.24 -1.45
N PHE A 196 13.59 -4.49 -0.40
CA PHE A 196 13.02 -4.84 0.90
C PHE A 196 13.89 -4.34 2.06
N ASP A 197 13.31 -4.26 3.25
CA ASP A 197 14.00 -3.77 4.43
C ASP A 197 14.87 -4.88 5.07
N ARG A 198 15.79 -4.46 5.95
CA ARG A 198 16.69 -5.34 6.74
C ARG A 198 15.95 -6.38 7.58
N GLY A 199 14.64 -6.25 7.81
CA GLY A 199 13.79 -7.25 8.47
C GLY A 199 13.68 -8.56 7.70
N TYR A 200 13.91 -8.50 6.38
CA TYR A 200 13.87 -9.65 5.47
C TYR A 200 15.24 -10.31 5.25
N VAL A 201 16.30 -9.86 5.91
CA VAL A 201 17.66 -10.42 5.74
C VAL A 201 17.72 -11.87 6.22
N ASP A 202 17.95 -12.76 5.26
CA ASP A 202 18.22 -14.19 5.45
C ASP A 202 19.23 -14.64 4.39
N TYR A 203 20.41 -15.06 4.81
CA TYR A 203 21.52 -15.37 3.90
C TYR A 203 21.26 -16.60 3.02
N LYS A 204 20.54 -17.61 3.55
CA LYS A 204 20.14 -18.80 2.77
C LYS A 204 19.17 -18.40 1.67
N GLN A 205 18.26 -17.47 1.98
CA GLN A 205 17.32 -16.92 1.03
C GLN A 205 18.05 -16.12 -0.05
N PHE A 206 19.03 -15.29 0.31
CA PHE A 206 19.83 -14.53 -0.66
C PHE A 206 20.59 -15.44 -1.61
N ASP A 207 21.21 -16.52 -1.10
CA ASP A 207 21.83 -17.54 -1.95
C ASP A 207 20.85 -18.16 -2.96
N ARG A 208 19.62 -18.45 -2.51
CA ARG A 208 18.57 -18.94 -3.39
C ARG A 208 18.22 -17.92 -4.46
N LEU A 209 17.97 -16.67 -4.08
CA LEU A 209 17.63 -15.60 -5.03
C LEU A 209 18.74 -15.39 -6.07
N CYS A 210 20.01 -15.42 -5.65
CA CYS A 210 21.14 -15.36 -6.57
C CYS A 210 21.14 -16.51 -7.58
N ARG A 211 20.94 -17.74 -7.10
CA ARG A 211 20.88 -18.95 -7.94
C ARG A 211 19.73 -18.93 -8.94
N GLU A 212 18.57 -18.37 -8.53
CA GLU A 212 17.37 -18.24 -9.36
C GLU A 212 17.39 -17.02 -10.27
N GLY A 213 18.45 -16.20 -10.21
CA GLY A 213 18.59 -14.99 -11.01
C GLY A 213 17.64 -13.85 -10.63
N VAL A 214 17.06 -13.89 -9.41
CA VAL A 214 16.19 -12.85 -8.90
C VAL A 214 17.04 -11.68 -8.41
N ARG A 215 16.81 -10.50 -8.97
CA ARG A 215 17.55 -9.28 -8.66
C ARG A 215 16.96 -8.61 -7.42
N PHE A 216 17.82 -8.23 -6.46
CA PHE A 216 17.36 -7.55 -5.25
C PHE A 216 18.33 -6.49 -4.75
N ILE A 217 17.80 -5.53 -3.99
CA ILE A 217 18.53 -4.50 -3.25
C ILE A 217 17.93 -4.41 -1.85
N THR A 218 18.77 -4.51 -0.82
CA THR A 218 18.32 -4.42 0.57
C THR A 218 19.37 -3.75 1.45
N ARG A 219 18.98 -3.40 2.69
CA ARG A 219 19.85 -2.82 3.69
C ARG A 219 20.43 -3.91 4.59
N LEU A 220 21.72 -3.85 4.85
CA LEU A 220 22.40 -4.76 5.76
C LEU A 220 22.42 -4.22 7.20
N LYS A 221 22.44 -5.11 8.18
CA LYS A 221 22.62 -4.76 9.59
C LYS A 221 24.08 -4.35 9.84
N LYS A 222 24.32 -3.39 10.76
CA LYS A 222 25.67 -2.91 11.10
C LYS A 222 26.61 -4.02 11.64
N ASN A 223 26.05 -5.06 12.26
CA ASN A 223 26.78 -6.18 12.86
C ASN A 223 26.83 -7.41 11.95
N ALA A 224 26.61 -7.25 10.65
CA ALA A 224 26.74 -8.37 9.71
C ALA A 224 28.22 -8.76 9.56
N GLU A 225 28.46 -10.05 9.55
CA GLU A 225 29.78 -10.61 9.26
C GLU A 225 30.00 -10.60 7.75
N ILE A 226 31.12 -9.99 7.33
CA ILE A 226 31.42 -9.70 5.94
C ILE A 226 32.85 -10.14 5.65
N GLU A 227 33.05 -10.92 4.59
CA GLU A 227 34.34 -11.21 3.99
C GLU A 227 34.47 -10.42 2.69
N VAL A 228 35.45 -9.52 2.61
CA VAL A 228 35.70 -8.70 1.41
C VAL A 228 36.53 -9.49 0.42
N LEU A 229 35.99 -9.68 -0.79
CA LEU A 229 36.70 -10.37 -1.88
C LEU A 229 37.48 -9.40 -2.77
N SER A 230 36.89 -8.24 -3.06
CA SER A 230 37.53 -7.19 -3.84
C SER A 230 36.92 -5.84 -3.55
N GLU A 231 37.66 -4.78 -3.83
CA GLU A 231 37.21 -3.40 -3.69
C GLU A 231 37.10 -2.73 -5.05
N ARG A 232 36.15 -1.85 -5.19
CA ARG A 232 35.99 -0.95 -6.31
C ARG A 232 36.30 0.46 -5.87
N ILE A 233 36.62 1.34 -6.79
CA ILE A 233 36.90 2.75 -6.47
C ILE A 233 35.60 3.43 -6.05
N PRO A 234 35.48 3.91 -4.80
CA PRO A 234 34.30 4.64 -4.35
C PRO A 234 34.23 6.03 -4.99
N ASN A 235 33.04 6.63 -5.00
CA ASN A 235 32.84 8.00 -5.50
C ASN A 235 32.23 8.88 -4.38
N PRO A 236 33.08 9.47 -3.50
CA PRO A 236 32.62 10.28 -2.39
C PRO A 236 31.85 11.54 -2.82
N GLU A 237 32.16 12.12 -3.99
CA GLU A 237 31.43 13.28 -4.55
C GLU A 237 29.96 12.94 -4.82
N ARG A 238 29.65 11.66 -5.04
CA ARG A 238 28.31 11.11 -5.22
C ARG A 238 27.80 10.40 -3.97
N LEU A 239 28.41 10.68 -2.81
CA LEU A 239 28.04 10.09 -1.52
C LEU A 239 28.18 8.55 -1.47
N ILE A 240 29.10 7.98 -2.26
CA ILE A 240 29.47 6.58 -2.21
C ILE A 240 30.82 6.44 -1.52
N TYR A 241 30.83 5.86 -0.33
CA TYR A 241 32.00 5.75 0.54
C TYR A 241 32.70 4.40 0.47
N ARG A 242 31.94 3.33 0.18
CA ARG A 242 32.45 1.99 -0.10
C ARG A 242 31.71 1.35 -1.27
N ASP A 243 32.42 0.61 -2.07
CA ASP A 243 31.88 -0.26 -3.15
C ASP A 243 32.76 -1.52 -3.19
N GLN A 244 32.21 -2.63 -2.69
CA GLN A 244 32.98 -3.86 -2.44
C GLN A 244 32.20 -5.08 -2.94
N ILE A 245 32.93 -6.11 -3.37
CA ILE A 245 32.35 -7.43 -3.57
C ILE A 245 32.63 -8.25 -2.30
N VAL A 246 31.59 -8.85 -1.75
CA VAL A 246 31.61 -9.46 -0.44
C VAL A 246 30.90 -10.82 -0.40
N ILE A 247 31.29 -11.67 0.57
CA ILE A 247 30.52 -12.82 1.02
C ILE A 247 29.97 -12.50 2.41
N LEU A 248 28.69 -12.77 2.64
CA LEU A 248 28.05 -12.61 3.95
C LEU A 248 28.09 -13.91 4.76
N GLY A 249 28.14 -13.75 6.08
CA GLY A 249 28.15 -14.85 7.04
C GLY A 249 29.52 -15.43 7.27
N ASN A 250 29.57 -16.48 8.10
CA ASN A 250 30.79 -17.18 8.44
C ASN A 250 30.60 -18.70 8.50
N ASP A 251 31.72 -19.42 8.42
CA ASP A 251 31.73 -20.90 8.47
C ASP A 251 31.41 -21.43 9.87
N ARG A 252 31.74 -20.68 10.95
CA ARG A 252 31.54 -21.09 12.34
C ARG A 252 30.06 -21.30 12.68
N ASN A 253 29.20 -20.44 12.13
CA ASN A 253 27.75 -20.49 12.37
C ASN A 253 26.99 -21.17 11.22
N HIS A 254 27.68 -21.74 10.26
CA HIS A 254 27.08 -22.31 9.03
C HIS A 254 26.13 -21.32 8.31
N THR A 255 26.51 -20.03 8.32
CA THR A 255 25.73 -18.95 7.71
C THR A 255 26.40 -18.36 6.47
N LYS A 256 27.62 -18.81 6.14
CA LYS A 256 28.38 -18.28 4.99
C LYS A 256 27.64 -18.55 3.68
N MET A 257 27.46 -17.48 2.92
CA MET A 257 26.87 -17.56 1.57
C MET A 257 27.86 -18.14 0.56
N THR A 258 27.33 -18.74 -0.49
CA THR A 258 28.13 -19.26 -1.61
C THR A 258 28.24 -18.23 -2.73
N HIS A 259 27.25 -17.36 -2.93
CA HIS A 259 27.24 -16.35 -3.97
C HIS A 259 27.76 -15.00 -3.44
N PRO A 260 28.67 -14.35 -4.17
CA PRO A 260 29.11 -13.00 -3.84
C PRO A 260 27.98 -11.99 -4.03
N LEU A 261 28.01 -10.95 -3.22
CA LEU A 261 27.14 -9.80 -3.31
C LEU A 261 27.97 -8.52 -3.42
N ARG A 262 27.35 -7.45 -3.86
CA ARG A 262 27.95 -6.12 -3.87
C ARG A 262 27.47 -5.32 -2.69
N LEU A 263 28.39 -4.78 -1.92
CA LEU A 263 28.17 -3.91 -0.78
C LEU A 263 28.45 -2.46 -1.18
N ILE A 264 27.51 -1.58 -0.92
CA ILE A 264 27.65 -0.13 -1.15
C ILE A 264 27.34 0.59 0.15
N GLU A 265 28.24 1.46 0.57
CA GLU A 265 28.00 2.37 1.69
C GLU A 265 27.72 3.79 1.16
N THR A 266 26.56 4.31 1.56
CA THR A 266 26.10 5.67 1.26
C THR A 266 25.54 6.31 2.53
N VAL A 267 24.93 7.48 2.43
CA VAL A 267 24.23 8.14 3.55
C VAL A 267 22.75 8.38 3.20
N ASP A 268 21.94 8.42 4.25
CA ASP A 268 20.56 8.88 4.12
C ASP A 268 20.47 10.42 4.09
N SER A 269 19.25 10.96 4.06
CA SER A 269 19.00 12.42 4.05
C SER A 269 19.50 13.14 5.31
N GLU A 270 19.71 12.42 6.41
CA GLU A 270 20.19 12.94 7.68
C GLU A 270 21.73 12.78 7.85
N GLY A 271 22.39 12.22 6.82
CA GLY A 271 23.83 11.96 6.86
C GLY A 271 24.24 10.67 7.59
N ASN A 272 23.27 9.83 8.00
CA ASN A 272 23.59 8.56 8.66
C ASN A 272 24.06 7.50 7.65
N PRO A 273 25.07 6.68 7.98
CA PRO A 273 25.57 5.66 7.08
C PRO A 273 24.52 4.56 6.81
N VAL A 274 24.34 4.26 5.54
CA VAL A 274 23.46 3.20 5.02
C VAL A 274 24.30 2.20 4.28
N ILE A 275 24.27 0.94 4.71
CA ILE A 275 24.94 -0.18 4.03
C ILE A 275 23.90 -0.91 3.21
N ILE A 276 24.06 -0.87 1.89
CA ILE A 276 23.21 -1.56 0.92
C ILE A 276 23.92 -2.81 0.44
N ILE A 277 23.17 -3.89 0.25
CA ILE A 277 23.64 -5.14 -0.31
C ILE A 277 22.76 -5.54 -1.49
N THR A 278 23.38 -6.05 -2.57
CA THR A 278 22.68 -6.39 -3.81
C THR A 278 23.43 -7.45 -4.63
N ASN A 279 22.69 -8.12 -5.51
CA ASN A 279 23.27 -8.94 -6.59
C ASN A 279 23.19 -8.27 -7.98
N CYS A 280 22.87 -6.97 -8.04
CA CYS A 280 22.83 -6.19 -9.29
C CYS A 280 24.23 -5.64 -9.60
N PHE A 281 25.08 -6.43 -10.25
CA PHE A 281 26.45 -6.03 -10.60
C PHE A 281 26.56 -5.15 -11.84
N ASP A 282 25.50 -5.11 -12.63
CA ASP A 282 25.37 -4.35 -13.88
C ASP A 282 25.01 -2.87 -13.70
N LEU A 283 24.54 -2.50 -12.50
CA LEU A 283 24.17 -1.13 -12.14
C LEU A 283 25.34 -0.38 -11.53
N SER A 284 25.38 0.95 -11.67
CA SER A 284 26.31 1.80 -10.94
C SER A 284 25.98 1.85 -9.43
N ALA A 285 26.91 2.26 -8.59
CA ALA A 285 26.67 2.38 -7.16
C ALA A 285 25.62 3.46 -6.85
N GLU A 286 25.64 4.55 -7.62
CA GLU A 286 24.69 5.66 -7.55
C GLU A 286 23.27 5.19 -7.90
N GLU A 287 23.13 4.45 -9.01
CA GLU A 287 21.84 3.89 -9.43
C GLU A 287 21.25 2.99 -8.34
N ILE A 288 22.08 2.14 -7.72
CA ILE A 288 21.64 1.25 -6.62
C ILE A 288 21.21 2.07 -5.40
N ALA A 289 21.97 3.11 -5.03
CA ALA A 289 21.62 3.99 -3.91
C ALA A 289 20.31 4.74 -4.19
N ASP A 290 20.12 5.26 -5.40
CA ASP A 290 18.90 5.93 -5.82
C ASP A 290 17.70 4.99 -5.84
N LEU A 291 17.87 3.77 -6.38
CA LEU A 291 16.80 2.76 -6.34
C LEU A 291 16.39 2.41 -4.93
N TYR A 292 17.34 2.26 -4.00
CA TYR A 292 17.00 1.91 -2.63
C TYR A 292 16.16 2.99 -1.94
N ARG A 293 16.30 4.26 -2.30
CA ARG A 293 15.46 5.36 -1.78
C ARG A 293 13.97 5.17 -2.12
N TYR A 294 13.63 4.51 -3.23
CA TYR A 294 12.24 4.20 -3.56
C TYR A 294 11.56 3.25 -2.57
N ARG A 295 12.31 2.57 -1.69
CA ARG A 295 11.73 1.77 -0.61
C ARG A 295 10.79 2.58 0.29
N TRP A 296 11.05 3.89 0.46
CA TRP A 296 10.15 4.78 1.22
C TRP A 296 8.74 4.91 0.63
N LYS A 297 8.56 4.63 -0.65
CA LYS A 297 7.24 4.71 -1.29
C LYS A 297 6.22 3.76 -0.65
N ILE A 298 6.64 2.57 -0.19
CA ILE A 298 5.73 1.64 0.49
C ILE A 298 5.37 2.11 1.91
N GLU A 299 6.28 2.78 2.61
CA GLU A 299 5.97 3.37 3.92
C GLU A 299 4.95 4.50 3.79
N THR A 300 5.14 5.38 2.80
CA THR A 300 4.16 6.42 2.44
C THR A 300 2.82 5.82 2.05
N PHE A 301 2.83 4.73 1.27
CA PHE A 301 1.62 3.98 0.94
C PHE A 301 0.90 3.46 2.19
N PHE A 302 1.60 2.82 3.13
CA PHE A 302 1.01 2.34 4.38
C PHE A 302 0.47 3.48 5.25
N LYS A 303 1.19 4.60 5.32
CA LYS A 303 0.74 5.81 6.02
C LYS A 303 -0.58 6.29 5.41
N TRP A 304 -0.63 6.42 4.09
CA TRP A 304 -1.83 6.82 3.37
C TRP A 304 -3.02 5.86 3.65
N MET A 305 -2.80 4.55 3.56
CA MET A 305 -3.81 3.54 3.87
C MET A 305 -4.38 3.67 5.29
N LYS A 306 -3.49 3.84 6.27
CA LYS A 306 -3.88 3.99 7.68
C LYS A 306 -4.64 5.29 7.94
N GLN A 307 -4.27 6.37 7.28
CA GLN A 307 -4.91 7.68 7.46
C GLN A 307 -6.25 7.79 6.74
N HIS A 308 -6.33 7.32 5.50
CA HIS A 308 -7.44 7.62 4.61
C HIS A 308 -8.42 6.47 4.38
N LEU A 309 -8.06 5.23 4.70
CA LEU A 309 -8.93 4.06 4.52
C LEU A 309 -9.33 3.39 5.84
N LYS A 310 -9.10 4.06 6.97
CA LYS A 310 -9.59 3.67 8.31
C LYS A 310 -9.26 2.22 8.71
N ILE A 311 -8.09 1.71 8.33
CA ILE A 311 -7.65 0.37 8.75
C ILE A 311 -7.04 0.32 10.15
N LYS A 312 -7.00 1.44 10.88
CA LYS A 312 -6.61 1.50 12.31
C LYS A 312 -7.73 1.05 13.26
N ARG A 313 -9.01 1.18 12.85
CA ARG A 313 -10.19 0.79 13.63
C ARG A 313 -11.05 -0.16 12.83
N PHE A 314 -11.28 -1.35 13.36
CA PHE A 314 -12.05 -2.36 12.67
C PHE A 314 -13.53 -2.32 13.07
N TYR A 315 -14.41 -2.54 12.10
CA TYR A 315 -15.86 -2.56 12.28
C TYR A 315 -16.34 -3.83 13.00
N GLY A 316 -15.58 -4.93 12.90
CA GLY A 316 -15.90 -6.21 13.50
C GLY A 316 -14.70 -6.83 14.21
N LYS A 317 -14.96 -7.79 15.11
CA LYS A 317 -13.93 -8.41 15.97
C LYS A 317 -13.46 -9.78 15.46
N SER A 318 -14.22 -10.44 14.58
CA SER A 318 -13.83 -11.74 14.02
C SER A 318 -12.68 -11.58 13.02
N GLN A 319 -11.90 -12.65 12.82
CA GLN A 319 -10.80 -12.69 11.85
C GLN A 319 -11.28 -12.31 10.45
N ASN A 320 -12.39 -12.90 9.98
CA ASN A 320 -12.95 -12.57 8.67
C ASN A 320 -13.31 -11.08 8.57
N ALA A 321 -13.92 -10.50 9.60
CA ALA A 321 -14.30 -9.09 9.58
C ALA A 321 -13.08 -8.16 9.42
N VAL A 322 -12.01 -8.44 10.13
CA VAL A 322 -10.75 -7.67 10.06
C VAL A 322 -10.11 -7.84 8.69
N TYR A 323 -9.96 -9.06 8.21
CA TYR A 323 -9.33 -9.34 6.92
C TYR A 323 -10.15 -8.76 5.76
N ASN A 324 -11.47 -8.90 5.81
CA ASN A 324 -12.37 -8.30 4.81
C ASN A 324 -12.21 -6.79 4.74
N GLN A 325 -12.13 -6.11 5.88
CA GLN A 325 -11.96 -4.66 5.91
C GLN A 325 -10.61 -4.23 5.30
N ILE A 326 -9.53 -4.98 5.52
CA ILE A 326 -8.21 -4.71 4.94
C ILE A 326 -8.26 -4.92 3.42
N TRP A 327 -8.83 -6.03 2.94
CA TRP A 327 -8.97 -6.29 1.51
C TRP A 327 -9.83 -5.22 0.82
N ILE A 328 -10.94 -4.83 1.44
CA ILE A 328 -11.81 -3.77 0.90
C ILE A 328 -11.07 -2.43 0.85
N ALA A 329 -10.21 -2.13 1.81
CA ALA A 329 -9.37 -0.94 1.77
C ALA A 329 -8.37 -0.97 0.60
N LEU A 330 -7.72 -2.10 0.35
CA LEU A 330 -6.85 -2.29 -0.82
C LEU A 330 -7.62 -2.18 -2.14
N ILE A 331 -8.81 -2.78 -2.23
CA ILE A 331 -9.71 -2.64 -3.39
C ILE A 331 -10.08 -1.17 -3.61
N THR A 332 -10.42 -0.45 -2.54
CA THR A 332 -10.77 0.98 -2.62
C THR A 332 -9.59 1.81 -3.13
N TYR A 333 -8.37 1.51 -2.69
CA TYR A 333 -7.16 2.12 -3.21
C TYR A 333 -7.00 1.85 -4.72
N CYS A 334 -7.11 0.58 -5.13
CA CYS A 334 -6.98 0.18 -6.55
C CYS A 334 -7.97 0.92 -7.45
N LEU A 335 -9.23 1.02 -7.04
CA LEU A 335 -10.26 1.73 -7.82
C LEU A 335 -9.93 3.22 -7.97
N GLN A 336 -9.43 3.87 -6.91
CA GLN A 336 -8.98 5.26 -6.99
C GLN A 336 -7.77 5.42 -7.90
N ALA A 337 -6.79 4.52 -7.80
CA ALA A 337 -5.61 4.50 -8.66
C ALA A 337 -5.99 4.31 -10.15
N MET A 338 -6.96 3.44 -10.43
CA MET A 338 -7.47 3.25 -11.80
C MET A 338 -8.14 4.51 -12.34
N LEU A 339 -8.93 5.20 -11.52
CA LEU A 339 -9.51 6.50 -11.93
C LEU A 339 -8.41 7.53 -12.19
N GLN A 340 -7.39 7.61 -11.33
CA GLN A 340 -6.25 8.49 -11.51
C GLN A 340 -5.55 8.26 -12.85
N LEU A 341 -5.23 7.00 -13.16
CA LEU A 341 -4.63 6.60 -14.42
C LEU A 341 -5.53 6.92 -15.62
N LYS A 342 -6.82 6.63 -15.50
CA LYS A 342 -7.80 6.88 -16.57
C LYS A 342 -7.90 8.34 -16.95
N VAL A 343 -7.90 9.25 -15.97
CA VAL A 343 -8.01 10.69 -16.23
C VAL A 343 -6.65 11.36 -16.44
N ASN A 344 -5.53 10.60 -16.38
CA ASN A 344 -4.15 11.11 -16.45
C ASN A 344 -3.92 12.29 -15.46
N HIS A 345 -4.29 12.07 -14.19
CA HIS A 345 -4.10 13.08 -13.15
C HIS A 345 -2.75 12.88 -12.45
N ASP A 346 -1.88 13.89 -12.55
CA ASP A 346 -0.52 13.85 -11.98
C ASP A 346 -0.46 14.26 -10.50
N GLY A 347 -1.58 14.74 -9.95
CA GLY A 347 -1.68 15.16 -8.56
C GLY A 347 -1.81 13.99 -7.57
N PRO A 348 -1.80 14.26 -6.27
CA PRO A 348 -1.88 13.22 -5.24
C PRO A 348 -3.24 12.48 -5.28
N LEU A 349 -3.22 11.18 -4.98
CA LEU A 349 -4.42 10.33 -4.92
C LEU A 349 -5.49 10.87 -3.94
N LEU A 350 -5.08 11.67 -2.96
CA LEU A 350 -5.99 12.32 -2.03
C LEU A 350 -6.96 13.29 -2.71
N GLU A 351 -6.55 13.92 -3.80
CA GLU A 351 -7.43 14.80 -4.60
C GLU A 351 -8.53 13.99 -5.29
N ILE A 352 -8.18 12.83 -5.87
CA ILE A 352 -9.15 11.87 -6.40
C ILE A 352 -10.16 11.50 -5.32
N LYS A 353 -9.70 11.11 -4.14
CA LYS A 353 -10.55 10.73 -3.02
C LYS A 353 -11.50 11.87 -2.61
N ARG A 354 -10.98 13.07 -2.39
CA ARG A 354 -11.79 14.25 -1.99
C ARG A 354 -12.83 14.62 -3.05
N THR A 355 -12.45 14.53 -4.31
CA THR A 355 -13.39 14.80 -5.43
C THR A 355 -14.47 13.72 -5.51
N LEU A 356 -14.13 12.44 -5.30
CA LEU A 356 -15.10 11.35 -5.17
C LEU A 356 -16.08 11.57 -4.01
N GLN A 357 -15.62 11.97 -2.84
CA GLN A 357 -16.49 12.26 -1.68
C GLN A 357 -17.61 13.25 -2.01
N ASN A 358 -17.30 14.27 -2.82
CA ASN A 358 -18.22 15.34 -3.14
C ASN A 358 -19.09 15.07 -4.38
N LEU A 359 -18.58 14.31 -5.35
CA LEU A 359 -19.20 14.19 -6.67
C LEU A 359 -19.53 12.74 -7.06
N LEU A 360 -19.58 11.82 -6.10
CA LEU A 360 -19.76 10.39 -6.35
C LEU A 360 -21.03 10.07 -7.18
N PHE A 361 -22.14 10.77 -6.92
CA PHE A 361 -23.42 10.57 -7.60
C PHE A 361 -23.68 11.57 -8.76
N LYS A 362 -22.72 12.45 -9.04
CA LYS A 362 -22.80 13.39 -10.17
C LYS A 362 -22.22 12.77 -11.45
N GLY A 363 -22.47 13.41 -12.59
CA GLY A 363 -21.90 12.97 -13.86
C GLY A 363 -20.38 12.95 -13.84
N PHE A 364 -19.76 11.97 -14.48
CA PHE A 364 -18.31 11.81 -14.50
C PHE A 364 -17.58 13.01 -15.13
N ASP A 365 -18.22 13.72 -16.08
CA ASP A 365 -17.71 14.98 -16.62
C ASP A 365 -17.57 16.07 -15.55
N CYS A 366 -18.50 16.12 -14.57
CA CYS A 366 -18.40 17.03 -13.44
C CYS A 366 -17.21 16.68 -12.52
N PHE A 367 -16.97 15.38 -12.30
CA PHE A 367 -15.81 14.90 -11.56
C PHE A 367 -14.50 15.34 -12.24
N VAL A 368 -14.35 15.07 -13.53
CA VAL A 368 -13.15 15.45 -14.30
C VAL A 368 -12.94 16.95 -14.30
N ARG A 369 -13.98 17.74 -14.59
CA ARG A 369 -13.90 19.21 -14.57
C ARG A 369 -13.50 19.76 -13.19
N SER A 370 -14.00 19.16 -12.11
CA SER A 370 -13.67 19.58 -10.75
C SER A 370 -12.20 19.27 -10.41
N LEU A 371 -11.71 18.10 -10.83
CA LEU A 371 -10.35 17.65 -10.58
C LEU A 371 -9.30 18.55 -11.26
N PHE A 372 -9.56 19.00 -12.49
CA PHE A 372 -8.64 19.85 -13.27
C PHE A 372 -8.93 21.35 -13.13
N LYS A 373 -9.84 21.74 -12.24
CA LYS A 373 -10.16 23.14 -12.01
C LYS A 373 -8.97 23.87 -11.39
N LYS A 374 -8.35 24.78 -12.14
CA LYS A 374 -7.29 25.63 -11.60
C LYS A 374 -7.84 26.56 -10.51
N PRO A 375 -7.11 26.79 -9.41
CA PRO A 375 -7.50 27.77 -8.41
C PRO A 375 -7.70 29.15 -9.06
N ILE A 376 -8.84 29.77 -8.82
CA ILE A 376 -9.18 31.10 -9.39
C ILE A 376 -8.39 32.23 -8.71
N ARG A 377 -7.86 31.98 -7.51
CA ARG A 377 -7.09 32.97 -6.76
C ARG A 377 -5.81 32.33 -6.22
N THR A 378 -4.67 32.88 -6.58
CA THR A 378 -3.41 32.75 -5.86
C THR A 378 -3.44 33.69 -4.64
N SER A 379 -4.30 33.44 -3.65
CA SER A 379 -4.14 34.11 -2.37
C SER A 379 -3.03 33.36 -1.64
N ASN A 380 -1.88 34.00 -1.51
CA ASN A 380 -0.95 33.66 -0.44
C ASN A 380 -1.74 33.81 0.87
N GLY A 381 -2.24 32.71 1.43
CA GLY A 381 -3.01 32.74 2.67
C GLY A 381 -2.29 33.57 3.71
N ARG A 382 -3.04 34.28 4.58
CA ARG A 382 -2.54 35.20 5.59
C ARG A 382 -1.60 34.58 6.65
N LYS A 383 -1.41 33.29 6.65
CA LYS A 383 -0.40 32.62 7.48
C LYS A 383 0.84 32.36 6.65
N LYS A 384 1.90 33.15 6.89
CA LYS A 384 3.26 32.71 6.59
C LYS A 384 3.46 31.42 7.41
N TYR A 385 3.47 30.31 6.73
CA TYR A 385 3.78 29.04 7.35
C TYR A 385 5.27 29.10 7.70
N HIS A 386 5.62 29.12 8.97
CA HIS A 386 6.98 29.05 9.44
C HIS A 386 7.38 27.59 9.55
N TRP A 387 7.61 26.96 8.41
CA TRP A 387 7.95 25.54 8.30
C TRP A 387 9.15 25.14 9.20
N GLU A 388 10.13 26.02 9.35
CA GLU A 388 11.30 25.83 10.24
C GLU A 388 10.86 25.67 11.70
N LYS A 389 9.99 26.55 12.18
CA LYS A 389 9.51 26.52 13.55
C LYS A 389 8.58 25.33 13.82
N ASP A 390 7.77 24.96 12.83
CA ASP A 390 6.90 23.79 12.94
C ASP A 390 7.73 22.50 12.87
N PHE A 391 8.79 22.48 12.07
CA PHE A 391 9.74 21.37 12.00
C PHE A 391 10.49 21.19 13.34
N GLU A 392 11.03 22.27 13.93
CA GLU A 392 11.67 22.23 15.25
C GLU A 392 10.71 21.72 16.34
N THR A 393 9.45 22.16 16.30
CA THR A 393 8.42 21.69 17.22
C THR A 393 8.14 20.20 17.04
N ILE A 394 8.07 19.72 15.81
CA ILE A 394 7.85 18.30 15.49
C ILE A 394 9.03 17.45 15.92
N VAL A 395 10.25 17.91 15.69
CA VAL A 395 11.48 17.22 16.14
C VAL A 395 11.50 17.12 17.66
N TYR A 396 11.25 18.23 18.37
CA TYR A 396 11.17 18.23 19.81
C TYR A 396 10.12 17.25 20.36
N GLN A 397 8.91 17.25 19.79
CA GLN A 397 7.85 16.33 20.18
C GLN A 397 8.19 14.86 19.89
N PHE A 398 8.91 14.61 18.81
CA PHE A 398 9.41 13.27 18.48
C PHE A 398 10.45 12.79 19.49
N GLU A 399 11.39 13.67 19.90
CA GLU A 399 12.43 13.38 20.90
C GLU A 399 11.82 13.11 22.28
N GLU A 400 10.76 13.82 22.67
CA GLU A 400 10.03 13.63 23.92
C GLU A 400 9.06 12.40 23.88
N GLY A 401 8.94 11.73 22.75
CA GLY A 401 8.08 10.55 22.58
C GLY A 401 6.59 10.87 22.40
N GLU A 402 6.22 12.11 22.18
CA GLU A 402 4.85 12.57 21.89
C GLU A 402 4.49 12.36 20.41
N VAL A 403 4.49 11.10 19.95
CA VAL A 403 4.36 10.78 18.51
C VAL A 403 2.92 10.50 18.04
N GLU A 404 1.95 10.36 18.94
CA GLU A 404 0.59 9.96 18.55
C GLU A 404 -0.12 10.95 17.62
N HIS A 405 0.16 12.25 17.76
CA HIS A 405 -0.43 13.29 16.92
C HIS A 405 0.31 13.46 15.57
N LEU A 406 1.56 13.02 15.44
CA LEU A 406 2.34 13.06 14.20
C LEU A 406 1.71 12.18 13.12
N ASP A 407 0.98 11.15 13.51
CA ASP A 407 0.20 10.29 12.62
C ASP A 407 -0.94 11.04 11.89
N ASN A 408 -1.31 12.22 12.36
CA ASN A 408 -2.39 13.05 11.79
C ASN A 408 -1.88 14.20 10.91
N LEU A 409 -0.57 14.37 10.78
CA LEU A 409 0.00 15.42 9.94
C LEU A 409 -0.28 15.10 8.45
N VAL A 410 -0.91 16.06 7.78
CA VAL A 410 -1.23 16.02 6.34
C VAL A 410 0.02 16.37 5.50
N TYR A 411 1.17 16.45 6.11
CA TYR A 411 2.42 16.85 5.51
C TYR A 411 3.10 15.68 4.80
N ASP A 412 3.40 15.84 3.52
CA ASP A 412 4.24 14.92 2.75
C ASP A 412 5.66 15.49 2.68
N PRO A 413 6.65 14.92 3.42
CA PRO A 413 8.03 15.41 3.44
C PRO A 413 8.77 15.22 2.11
N MET A 414 8.13 14.66 1.09
CA MET A 414 8.73 14.39 -0.22
C MET A 414 8.64 15.56 -1.21
N PHE A 415 8.09 16.72 -0.80
CA PHE A 415 8.02 17.94 -1.61
C PHE A 415 8.96 19.07 -1.12
N LEU A 416 10.11 18.71 -0.57
CA LEU A 416 11.21 19.64 -0.36
C LEU A 416 12.37 19.33 -1.30
#